data_c31218e8a85f435105336c4c9752fdd7
#
_entry.id   c31218e8a85f435105336c4c9752fdd7
#
_cell.length_a   1.000
_cell.length_b   1.000
_cell.length_c   1.000
_cell.angle_alpha   90.00
_cell.angle_beta   90.00
_cell.angle_gamma   90.00
#
_symmetry.space_group_name_H-M   'P 1'
#
loop_
_entity.id
_entity.type
_entity.pdbx_description
1 polymer ?
#
loop_
_entity_poly.entity_id
_entity_poly.type
_entity_poly.pdbx_seq_one_letter_code
_entity_poly.pdbx_strand_id
1 'polypeptide(L)'
;MKPILLIYATREGHTRRIAEHVGALLAAQQRTFELVDAAHLPSAFSLAKYGSAIVSASLHAGKHESEMVQFVKGHLSHLQQIPALFLSVSLSERTVEDPQSPAEKRAQAEADVARTIDSFLKETGWRPSKVAAVAGALLYSKYNFVIRFIMKRIARKAGGPVDTSRDYEFTDWLKLDLLIAEFVESASTSMAEAAS
;
A
#
# COMPACT_ATOMS: atom_id res chain seq x y z
N MET A 1 -19.08 15.29 6.39
CA MET A 1 -17.70 14.80 6.71
C MET A 1 -16.73 15.21 5.61
N LYS A 2 -15.46 15.50 5.94
CA LYS A 2 -14.43 15.73 4.92
C LYS A 2 -14.16 14.45 4.14
N PRO A 3 -13.77 14.52 2.84
CA PRO A 3 -13.45 13.35 2.04
C PRO A 3 -12.22 12.60 2.56
N ILE A 4 -12.09 11.34 2.16
CA ILE A 4 -10.94 10.48 2.42
C ILE A 4 -9.94 10.64 1.27
N LEU A 5 -8.68 10.88 1.56
CA LEU A 5 -7.63 10.81 0.54
C LEU A 5 -7.26 9.34 0.30
N LEU A 6 -7.40 8.86 -0.93
CA LEU A 6 -6.77 7.64 -1.41
C LEU A 6 -5.57 8.03 -2.26
N ILE A 7 -4.35 7.84 -1.75
CA ILE A 7 -3.15 8.15 -2.54
C ILE A 7 -2.30 6.90 -2.72
N TYR A 8 -1.80 6.72 -3.93
CA TYR A 8 -0.97 5.58 -4.27
C TYR A 8 0.30 5.98 -5.01
N ALA A 9 1.34 5.16 -4.87
CA ALA A 9 2.52 5.15 -5.72
C ALA A 9 2.78 3.74 -6.22
N THR A 10 3.00 3.59 -7.52
CA THR A 10 3.13 2.29 -8.18
C THR A 10 3.98 2.38 -9.43
N ARG A 11 4.75 1.33 -9.70
CA ARG A 11 5.52 1.22 -10.95
C ARG A 11 4.80 0.39 -12.01
N GLU A 12 4.25 -0.74 -11.62
CA GLU A 12 3.60 -1.69 -12.53
C GLU A 12 2.06 -1.59 -12.55
N GLY A 13 1.47 -0.78 -11.68
CA GLY A 13 0.04 -0.48 -11.65
C GLY A 13 -0.80 -1.32 -10.69
N HIS A 14 -0.23 -2.31 -9.98
CA HIS A 14 -1.01 -3.14 -9.05
C HIS A 14 -1.48 -2.36 -7.83
N THR A 15 -0.63 -1.51 -7.23
CA THR A 15 -1.02 -0.66 -6.10
C THR A 15 -2.13 0.34 -6.48
N ARG A 16 -2.14 0.82 -7.73
CA ARG A 16 -3.27 1.59 -8.26
C ARG A 16 -4.56 0.76 -8.25
N ARG A 17 -4.52 -0.49 -8.71
CA ARG A 17 -5.67 -1.40 -8.68
C ARG A 17 -6.18 -1.65 -7.26
N ILE A 18 -5.28 -1.79 -6.27
CA ILE A 18 -5.64 -1.85 -4.86
C ILE A 18 -6.36 -0.57 -4.43
N ALA A 19 -5.83 0.61 -4.77
CA ALA A 19 -6.46 1.88 -4.42
C ALA A 19 -7.82 2.09 -5.11
N GLU A 20 -7.98 1.67 -6.37
CA GLU A 20 -9.26 1.68 -7.10
C GLU A 20 -10.30 0.75 -6.44
N HIS A 21 -9.89 -0.43 -5.99
CA HIS A 21 -10.75 -1.36 -5.24
C HIS A 21 -11.21 -0.75 -3.91
N VAL A 22 -10.29 -0.16 -3.15
CA VAL A 22 -10.62 0.58 -1.91
C VAL A 22 -11.61 1.71 -2.21
N GLY A 23 -11.42 2.45 -3.31
CA GLY A 23 -12.37 3.47 -3.76
C GLY A 23 -13.77 2.92 -4.01
N ALA A 24 -13.87 1.75 -4.66
CA ALA A 24 -15.16 1.11 -4.89
C ALA A 24 -15.86 0.70 -3.57
N LEU A 25 -15.09 0.20 -2.59
CA LEU A 25 -15.63 -0.11 -1.25
C LEU A 25 -16.15 1.14 -0.54
N LEU A 26 -15.40 2.24 -0.59
CA LEU A 26 -15.82 3.52 0.01
C LEU A 26 -17.08 4.06 -0.67
N ALA A 27 -17.16 3.98 -2.00
CA ALA A 27 -18.34 4.39 -2.76
C ALA A 27 -19.58 3.56 -2.38
N ALA A 28 -19.44 2.24 -2.22
CA ALA A 28 -20.51 1.37 -1.78
C ALA A 28 -21.02 1.73 -0.36
N GLN A 29 -20.13 2.28 0.50
CA GLN A 29 -20.47 2.79 1.82
C GLN A 29 -20.90 4.26 1.82
N GLN A 30 -21.14 4.86 0.64
CA GLN A 30 -21.52 6.28 0.47
C GLN A 30 -20.51 7.26 1.09
N ARG A 31 -19.22 6.88 1.16
CA ARG A 31 -18.13 7.74 1.63
C ARG A 31 -17.55 8.52 0.46
N THR A 32 -17.35 9.81 0.67
CA THR A 32 -16.65 10.65 -0.31
C THR A 32 -15.14 10.43 -0.22
N PHE A 33 -14.49 10.28 -1.35
CA PHE A 33 -13.04 10.12 -1.43
C PHE A 33 -12.48 10.76 -2.70
N GLU A 34 -11.18 10.93 -2.74
CA GLU A 34 -10.45 11.34 -3.93
C GLU A 34 -9.25 10.41 -4.14
N LEU A 35 -9.13 9.85 -5.35
CA LEU A 35 -8.04 8.96 -5.73
C LEU A 35 -6.94 9.76 -6.42
N VAL A 36 -5.72 9.72 -5.88
CA VAL A 36 -4.59 10.54 -6.31
C VAL A 36 -3.36 9.67 -6.57
N ASP A 37 -2.69 9.94 -7.68
CA ASP A 37 -1.37 9.38 -7.98
C ASP A 37 -0.28 10.28 -7.37
N ALA A 38 0.57 9.75 -6.50
CA ALA A 38 1.64 10.51 -5.87
C ALA A 38 2.68 11.04 -6.87
N ALA A 39 2.82 10.39 -8.03
CA ALA A 39 3.70 10.85 -9.10
C ALA A 39 3.10 12.03 -9.91
N HIS A 40 1.78 12.25 -9.83
CA HIS A 40 1.05 13.23 -10.62
C HIS A 40 0.07 14.03 -9.77
N LEU A 41 0.59 14.73 -8.76
CA LEU A 41 -0.25 15.56 -7.90
C LEU A 41 -0.89 16.71 -8.68
N PRO A 42 -2.20 16.99 -8.47
CA PRO A 42 -2.83 18.19 -9.03
C PRO A 42 -2.09 19.46 -8.56
N SER A 43 -2.00 20.47 -9.42
CA SER A 43 -1.32 21.74 -9.13
C SER A 43 -1.88 22.47 -7.90
N ALA A 44 -3.19 22.31 -7.62
CA ALA A 44 -3.88 22.88 -6.46
C ALA A 44 -4.08 21.85 -5.33
N PHE A 45 -3.24 20.80 -5.25
CA PHE A 45 -3.37 19.79 -4.21
C PHE A 45 -3.19 20.39 -2.81
N SER A 46 -4.13 20.11 -1.92
CA SER A 46 -4.06 20.51 -0.52
C SER A 46 -4.57 19.38 0.36
N LEU A 47 -3.74 18.94 1.30
CA LEU A 47 -4.11 17.89 2.25
C LEU A 47 -5.18 18.36 3.26
N ALA A 48 -5.29 19.66 3.51
CA ALA A 48 -6.20 20.24 4.51
C ALA A 48 -7.71 19.98 4.22
N LYS A 49 -8.04 19.63 2.97
CA LYS A 49 -9.43 19.30 2.59
C LYS A 49 -9.87 17.91 3.04
N TYR A 50 -8.95 17.01 3.38
CA TYR A 50 -9.26 15.63 3.76
C TYR A 50 -9.37 15.46 5.27
N GLY A 51 -10.23 14.54 5.68
CA GLY A 51 -10.42 14.17 7.09
C GLY A 51 -9.61 12.96 7.52
N SER A 52 -9.27 12.08 6.58
CA SER A 52 -8.41 10.91 6.79
C SER A 52 -7.68 10.56 5.50
N ALA A 53 -6.67 9.69 5.59
CA ALA A 53 -5.89 9.27 4.43
C ALA A 53 -5.61 7.76 4.42
N ILE A 54 -5.69 7.15 3.24
CA ILE A 54 -5.19 5.81 2.95
C ILE A 54 -4.05 5.97 1.95
N VAL A 55 -2.85 5.64 2.39
CA VAL A 55 -1.60 5.84 1.66
C VAL A 55 -1.06 4.48 1.25
N SER A 56 -0.97 4.20 -0.05
CA SER A 56 -0.57 2.89 -0.59
C SER A 56 0.70 3.01 -1.42
N ALA A 57 1.73 2.27 -1.10
CA ALA A 57 2.98 2.30 -1.85
C ALA A 57 3.53 0.90 -2.13
N SER A 58 3.94 0.66 -3.39
CA SER A 58 4.68 -0.54 -3.74
C SER A 58 6.14 -0.46 -3.34
N LEU A 59 6.75 -1.64 -3.18
CA LEU A 59 8.20 -1.79 -3.04
C LEU A 59 8.84 -1.99 -4.41
N HIS A 60 9.89 -1.23 -4.68
CA HIS A 60 10.77 -1.45 -5.80
C HIS A 60 12.23 -1.49 -5.32
N ALA A 61 12.97 -2.56 -5.70
CA ALA A 61 14.35 -2.77 -5.27
C ALA A 61 14.57 -2.64 -3.74
N GLY A 62 13.62 -3.13 -2.94
CA GLY A 62 13.69 -3.13 -1.48
C GLY A 62 13.36 -1.80 -0.80
N LYS A 63 12.84 -0.81 -1.54
CA LYS A 63 12.39 0.49 -1.01
C LYS A 63 11.00 0.81 -1.54
N HIS A 64 10.24 1.59 -0.77
CA HIS A 64 8.99 2.15 -1.27
C HIS A 64 9.26 3.22 -2.33
N GLU A 65 8.29 3.41 -3.22
CA GLU A 65 8.38 4.37 -4.31
C GLU A 65 8.76 5.78 -3.79
N SER A 66 9.73 6.40 -4.45
CA SER A 66 10.29 7.70 -4.04
C SER A 66 9.27 8.82 -4.04
N GLU A 67 8.29 8.75 -4.93
CA GLU A 67 7.17 9.68 -5.06
C GLU A 67 6.33 9.69 -3.79
N MET A 68 6.10 8.51 -3.19
CA MET A 68 5.40 8.43 -1.91
C MET A 68 6.24 8.93 -0.75
N VAL A 69 7.55 8.65 -0.74
CA VAL A 69 8.48 9.20 0.27
C VAL A 69 8.46 10.73 0.23
N GLN A 70 8.54 11.32 -0.97
CA GLN A 70 8.50 12.77 -1.15
C GLN A 70 7.16 13.37 -0.73
N PHE A 71 6.06 12.72 -1.13
CA PHE A 71 4.71 13.14 -0.73
C PHE A 71 4.55 13.18 0.78
N VAL A 72 4.91 12.10 1.47
CA VAL A 72 4.78 12.02 2.94
C VAL A 72 5.65 13.06 3.63
N LYS A 73 6.91 13.23 3.22
CA LYS A 73 7.82 14.26 3.76
C LYS A 73 7.26 15.67 3.56
N GLY A 74 6.76 15.97 2.37
CA GLY A 74 6.21 17.29 2.02
C GLY A 74 4.92 17.65 2.76
N HIS A 75 4.18 16.63 3.24
CA HIS A 75 2.88 16.82 3.89
C HIS A 75 2.83 16.27 5.33
N LEU A 76 3.98 16.01 5.93
CA LEU A 76 4.11 15.31 7.20
C LEU A 76 3.28 15.95 8.32
N SER A 77 3.33 17.27 8.46
CA SER A 77 2.62 18.00 9.51
C SER A 77 1.11 17.79 9.47
N HIS A 78 0.51 17.70 8.28
CA HIS A 78 -0.92 17.44 8.12
C HIS A 78 -1.25 15.95 8.28
N LEU A 79 -0.43 15.06 7.73
CA LEU A 79 -0.63 13.61 7.83
C LEU A 79 -0.58 13.11 9.27
N GLN A 80 0.14 13.78 10.15
CA GLN A 80 0.19 13.46 11.58
C GLN A 80 -1.03 13.94 12.37
N GLN A 81 -1.86 14.81 11.79
CA GLN A 81 -3.03 15.40 12.45
C GLN A 81 -4.34 14.71 12.07
N ILE A 82 -4.32 13.82 11.08
CA ILE A 82 -5.51 13.11 10.62
C ILE A 82 -5.33 11.60 10.78
N PRO A 83 -6.40 10.83 11.01
CA PRO A 83 -6.33 9.37 10.94
C PRO A 83 -5.77 8.93 9.59
N ALA A 84 -4.76 8.07 9.61
CA ALA A 84 -4.12 7.63 8.40
C ALA A 84 -3.74 6.13 8.46
N LEU A 85 -4.01 5.41 7.36
CA LEU A 85 -3.62 4.02 7.14
C LEU A 85 -2.51 3.97 6.09
N PHE A 86 -1.41 3.29 6.41
CA PHE A 86 -0.36 2.98 5.44
C PHE A 86 -0.47 1.54 4.96
N LEU A 87 -0.60 1.34 3.65
CA LEU A 87 -0.60 0.05 2.97
C LEU A 87 0.76 -0.16 2.26
N SER A 88 1.59 -1.01 2.82
CA SER A 88 2.86 -1.42 2.20
C SER A 88 2.62 -2.61 1.28
N VAL A 89 2.71 -2.42 -0.03
CA VAL A 89 2.42 -3.46 -1.02
C VAL A 89 3.71 -4.14 -1.48
N SER A 90 3.86 -5.44 -1.21
CA SER A 90 5.07 -6.19 -1.55
C SER A 90 4.82 -7.64 -1.96
N LEU A 91 5.77 -8.22 -2.70
CA LEU A 91 5.76 -9.65 -3.01
C LEU A 91 6.15 -10.51 -1.80
N SER A 92 6.91 -9.96 -0.86
CA SER A 92 7.32 -10.69 0.35
C SER A 92 6.13 -11.05 1.22
N GLU A 93 5.11 -10.19 1.27
CA GLU A 93 3.88 -10.45 2.03
C GLU A 93 3.14 -11.71 1.56
N ARG A 94 3.20 -12.04 0.26
CA ARG A 94 2.69 -13.34 -0.23
C ARG A 94 3.30 -14.52 0.53
N THR A 95 4.62 -14.48 0.80
CA THR A 95 5.30 -15.58 1.51
C THR A 95 4.89 -15.65 2.97
N VAL A 96 4.59 -14.51 3.59
CA VAL A 96 4.06 -14.42 4.96
C VAL A 96 2.68 -15.05 5.03
N GLU A 97 1.82 -14.74 4.06
CA GLU A 97 0.42 -15.19 4.00
C GLU A 97 0.26 -16.64 3.52
N ASP A 98 1.26 -17.22 2.84
CA ASP A 98 1.17 -18.58 2.30
C ASP A 98 1.38 -19.65 3.39
N PRO A 99 0.33 -20.38 3.80
CA PRO A 99 0.44 -21.42 4.83
C PRO A 99 1.31 -22.61 4.40
N GLN A 100 1.53 -22.78 3.10
CA GLN A 100 2.37 -23.86 2.54
C GLN A 100 3.86 -23.46 2.52
N SER A 101 4.19 -22.20 2.72
CA SER A 101 5.58 -21.75 2.82
C SER A 101 6.24 -22.30 4.09
N PRO A 102 7.50 -22.79 4.03
CA PRO A 102 8.23 -23.22 5.21
C PRO A 102 8.29 -22.14 6.28
N ALA A 103 8.17 -22.52 7.55
CA ALA A 103 8.14 -21.57 8.67
C ALA A 103 9.33 -20.60 8.70
N GLU A 104 10.54 -21.10 8.39
CA GLU A 104 11.76 -20.29 8.30
C GLU A 104 11.66 -19.22 7.21
N LYS A 105 11.11 -19.57 6.04
CA LYS A 105 10.90 -18.62 4.94
C LYS A 105 9.85 -17.58 5.29
N ARG A 106 8.78 -17.98 5.98
CA ARG A 106 7.76 -17.04 6.45
C ARG A 106 8.33 -16.05 7.45
N ALA A 107 9.07 -16.53 8.46
CA ALA A 107 9.73 -15.66 9.44
C ALA A 107 10.73 -14.68 8.79
N GLN A 108 11.50 -15.15 7.81
CA GLN A 108 12.40 -14.26 7.04
C GLN A 108 11.63 -13.21 6.25
N ALA A 109 10.55 -13.61 5.57
CA ALA A 109 9.72 -12.68 4.79
C ALA A 109 9.04 -11.64 5.70
N GLU A 110 8.55 -12.06 6.85
CA GLU A 110 7.97 -11.17 7.88
C GLU A 110 8.99 -10.13 8.37
N ALA A 111 10.21 -10.58 8.68
CA ALA A 111 11.30 -9.68 9.07
C ALA A 111 11.68 -8.70 7.94
N ASP A 112 11.65 -9.14 6.68
CA ASP A 112 11.93 -8.28 5.51
C ASP A 112 10.80 -7.25 5.30
N VAL A 113 9.54 -7.65 5.43
CA VAL A 113 8.38 -6.74 5.36
C VAL A 113 8.45 -5.71 6.49
N ALA A 114 8.65 -6.14 7.72
CA ALA A 114 8.78 -5.23 8.87
C ALA A 114 9.91 -4.23 8.66
N ARG A 115 11.09 -4.69 8.22
CA ARG A 115 12.26 -3.82 7.97
C ARG A 115 11.98 -2.77 6.89
N THR A 116 11.29 -3.13 5.80
CA THR A 116 10.99 -2.16 4.74
C THR A 116 9.97 -1.12 5.17
N ILE A 117 8.95 -1.51 5.95
CA ILE A 117 7.99 -0.59 6.56
C ILE A 117 8.72 0.35 7.54
N ASP A 118 9.50 -0.20 8.45
CA ASP A 118 10.29 0.58 9.42
C ASP A 118 11.23 1.58 8.74
N SER A 119 11.89 1.15 7.66
CA SER A 119 12.76 2.03 6.88
C SER A 119 11.99 3.22 6.31
N PHE A 120 10.82 2.99 5.73
CA PHE A 120 9.95 4.05 5.20
C PHE A 120 9.50 5.01 6.30
N LEU A 121 9.02 4.49 7.42
CA LEU A 121 8.53 5.30 8.55
C LEU A 121 9.66 6.12 9.18
N LYS A 122 10.85 5.55 9.32
CA LYS A 122 12.05 6.26 9.80
C LYS A 122 12.50 7.34 8.81
N GLU A 123 12.53 7.02 7.52
CA GLU A 123 12.95 7.95 6.48
C GLU A 123 12.02 9.15 6.36
N THR A 124 10.71 8.94 6.50
CA THR A 124 9.70 10.00 6.39
C THR A 124 9.41 10.71 7.70
N GLY A 125 9.72 10.11 8.86
CA GLY A 125 9.33 10.59 10.19
C GLY A 125 7.84 10.45 10.47
N TRP A 126 7.10 9.78 9.58
CA TRP A 126 5.65 9.65 9.69
C TRP A 126 5.22 8.55 10.66
N ARG A 127 4.14 8.81 11.40
CA ARG A 127 3.53 7.87 12.35
C ARG A 127 2.04 7.75 12.04
N PRO A 128 1.65 6.92 11.05
CA PRO A 128 0.25 6.70 10.73
C PRO A 128 -0.48 6.01 11.88
N SER A 129 -1.81 6.19 11.96
CA SER A 129 -2.64 5.54 12.98
C SER A 129 -2.66 4.02 12.83
N LYS A 130 -2.53 3.52 11.60
CA LYS A 130 -2.50 2.09 11.29
C LYS A 130 -1.53 1.81 10.14
N VAL A 131 -0.87 0.66 10.21
CA VAL A 131 0.03 0.15 9.16
C VAL A 131 -0.39 -1.28 8.84
N ALA A 132 -0.42 -1.61 7.56
CA ALA A 132 -0.64 -2.98 7.12
C ALA A 132 0.22 -3.31 5.90
N ALA A 133 0.71 -4.54 5.86
CA ALA A 133 1.30 -5.13 4.68
C ALA A 133 0.20 -5.77 3.82
N VAL A 134 0.36 -5.68 2.51
CA VAL A 134 -0.56 -6.25 1.52
C VAL A 134 0.26 -7.02 0.48
N ALA A 135 -0.13 -8.25 0.20
CA ALA A 135 0.50 -9.04 -0.85
C ALA A 135 0.23 -8.40 -2.21
N GLY A 136 1.28 -8.21 -2.99
CA GLY A 136 1.24 -7.55 -4.29
C GLY A 136 0.97 -8.51 -5.45
N ALA A 137 1.50 -8.16 -6.62
CA ALA A 137 1.39 -8.97 -7.83
C ALA A 137 2.74 -9.09 -8.54
N LEU A 138 2.92 -10.16 -9.29
CA LEU A 138 4.07 -10.40 -10.16
C LEU A 138 3.59 -10.25 -11.61
N LEU A 139 3.74 -9.04 -12.15
CA LEU A 139 3.19 -8.65 -13.45
C LEU A 139 4.22 -8.83 -14.57
N TYR A 140 4.49 -10.07 -14.97
CA TYR A 140 5.44 -10.41 -16.03
C TYR A 140 5.15 -9.72 -17.35
N SER A 141 3.86 -9.43 -17.63
CA SER A 141 3.43 -8.72 -18.84
C SER A 141 3.93 -7.26 -18.90
N LYS A 142 4.19 -6.65 -17.75
CA LYS A 142 4.67 -5.26 -17.62
C LYS A 142 6.19 -5.14 -17.67
N TYR A 143 6.92 -6.25 -17.54
CA TYR A 143 8.38 -6.24 -17.47
C TYR A 143 8.99 -6.31 -18.87
N ASN A 144 10.04 -5.51 -19.10
CA ASN A 144 10.93 -5.73 -20.23
C ASN A 144 11.71 -7.04 -20.05
N PHE A 145 12.41 -7.47 -21.09
CA PHE A 145 13.14 -8.75 -21.11
C PHE A 145 14.11 -8.90 -19.93
N VAL A 146 14.88 -7.87 -19.60
CA VAL A 146 15.90 -7.92 -18.52
C VAL A 146 15.24 -8.04 -17.16
N ILE A 147 14.25 -7.17 -16.87
CA ILE A 147 13.52 -7.20 -15.60
C ILE A 147 12.75 -8.50 -15.44
N ARG A 148 12.13 -9.02 -16.51
CA ARG A 148 11.44 -10.31 -16.51
C ARG A 148 12.37 -11.45 -16.11
N PHE A 149 13.59 -11.47 -16.64
CA PHE A 149 14.59 -12.48 -16.28
C PHE A 149 15.01 -12.38 -14.80
N ILE A 150 15.25 -11.15 -14.30
CA ILE A 150 15.62 -10.89 -12.90
C ILE A 150 14.46 -11.31 -11.97
N MET A 151 13.25 -10.90 -12.28
CA MET A 151 12.06 -11.22 -11.47
C MET A 151 11.77 -12.72 -11.46
N LYS A 152 11.99 -13.42 -12.58
CA LYS A 152 11.92 -14.89 -12.63
C LYS A 152 12.92 -15.55 -11.68
N ARG A 153 14.15 -15.03 -11.59
CA ARG A 153 15.17 -15.55 -10.63
C ARG A 153 14.77 -15.29 -9.18
N ILE A 154 14.26 -14.09 -8.89
CA ILE A 154 13.77 -13.71 -7.56
C ILE A 154 12.60 -14.62 -7.17
N ALA A 155 11.59 -14.76 -8.03
CA ALA A 155 10.44 -15.63 -7.81
C ALA A 155 10.86 -17.09 -7.55
N ARG A 156 11.80 -17.63 -8.35
CA ARG A 156 12.31 -19.00 -8.15
C ARG A 156 12.96 -19.16 -6.78
N LYS A 157 13.79 -18.19 -6.35
CA LYS A 157 14.46 -18.23 -5.04
C LYS A 157 13.46 -18.18 -3.88
N ALA A 158 12.37 -17.42 -4.05
CA ALA A 158 11.30 -17.31 -3.08
C ALA A 158 10.29 -18.48 -3.11
N GLY A 159 10.43 -19.43 -4.07
CA GLY A 159 9.45 -20.52 -4.27
C GLY A 159 8.18 -20.06 -4.97
N GLY A 160 8.22 -18.92 -5.65
CA GLY A 160 7.11 -18.35 -6.41
C GLY A 160 7.01 -18.85 -7.85
N PRO A 161 5.98 -18.39 -8.60
CA PRO A 161 5.73 -18.81 -9.97
C PRO A 161 6.81 -18.30 -10.93
N VAL A 162 7.27 -19.17 -11.80
CA VAL A 162 8.37 -18.92 -12.76
C VAL A 162 7.92 -18.94 -14.23
N ASP A 163 6.65 -19.22 -14.49
CA ASP A 163 6.06 -19.10 -15.81
C ASP A 163 5.83 -17.61 -16.12
N THR A 164 6.58 -17.09 -17.08
CA THR A 164 6.58 -15.67 -17.44
C THR A 164 5.56 -15.32 -18.54
N SER A 165 4.74 -16.28 -18.97
CA SER A 165 3.72 -16.07 -20.00
C SER A 165 2.44 -15.42 -19.44
N ARG A 166 2.29 -15.37 -18.13
CA ARG A 166 1.11 -14.81 -17.43
C ARG A 166 1.51 -14.03 -16.19
N ASP A 167 0.57 -13.23 -15.72
CA ASP A 167 0.67 -12.48 -14.47
C ASP A 167 0.13 -13.28 -13.29
N TYR A 168 0.59 -12.94 -12.09
CA TYR A 168 0.17 -13.57 -10.84
C TYR A 168 -0.18 -12.49 -9.82
N GLU A 169 -1.37 -12.59 -9.25
CA GLU A 169 -1.88 -11.73 -8.21
C GLU A 169 -2.00 -12.52 -6.91
N PHE A 170 -1.58 -11.92 -5.80
CA PHE A 170 -1.53 -12.55 -4.49
C PHE A 170 -2.32 -11.79 -3.42
N THR A 171 -2.94 -10.67 -3.78
CA THR A 171 -3.71 -9.84 -2.85
C THR A 171 -4.90 -10.62 -2.30
N ASP A 172 -4.97 -10.75 -0.98
CA ASP A 172 -6.17 -11.21 -0.28
C ASP A 172 -7.16 -10.04 -0.18
N TRP A 173 -8.08 -10.00 -1.13
CA TRP A 173 -9.06 -8.93 -1.23
C TRP A 173 -10.01 -8.90 -0.04
N LEU A 174 -10.39 -10.07 0.51
CA LEU A 174 -11.28 -10.12 1.67
C LEU A 174 -10.60 -9.56 2.92
N LYS A 175 -9.34 -9.92 3.16
CA LYS A 175 -8.54 -9.36 4.25
C LYS A 175 -8.38 -7.86 4.11
N LEU A 176 -8.15 -7.37 2.88
CA LEU A 176 -8.08 -5.94 2.59
C LEU A 176 -9.41 -5.25 2.88
N ASP A 177 -10.54 -5.81 2.46
CA ASP A 177 -11.88 -5.25 2.68
C ASP A 177 -12.18 -5.08 4.18
N LEU A 178 -11.89 -6.11 4.98
CA LEU A 178 -12.04 -6.06 6.43
C LEU A 178 -11.15 -4.99 7.08
N LEU A 179 -9.90 -4.90 6.64
CA LEU A 179 -8.96 -3.88 7.11
C LEU A 179 -9.45 -2.45 6.82
N ILE A 180 -9.97 -2.22 5.62
CA ILE A 180 -10.50 -0.91 5.21
C ILE A 180 -11.75 -0.55 6.01
N ALA A 181 -12.67 -1.51 6.18
CA ALA A 181 -13.88 -1.30 6.98
C ALA A 181 -13.54 -0.89 8.42
N GLU A 182 -12.64 -1.62 9.07
CA GLU A 182 -12.16 -1.32 10.43
C GLU A 182 -11.49 0.06 10.50
N PHE A 183 -10.64 0.41 9.54
CA PHE A 183 -10.00 1.72 9.52
C PHE A 183 -11.00 2.87 9.37
N VAL A 184 -11.96 2.74 8.45
CA VAL A 184 -12.97 3.78 8.19
C VAL A 184 -13.87 4.00 9.40
N GLU A 185 -14.23 2.94 10.12
CA GLU A 185 -15.00 3.03 11.35
C GLU A 185 -14.23 3.76 12.46
N SER A 186 -12.99 3.34 12.71
CA SER A 186 -12.12 3.96 13.72
C SER A 186 -11.81 5.43 13.42
N ALA A 187 -11.54 5.76 12.16
CA ALA A 187 -11.30 7.13 11.73
C ALA A 187 -12.54 8.03 11.92
N SER A 188 -13.74 7.49 11.67
CA SER A 188 -14.99 8.23 11.86
C SER A 188 -15.25 8.55 13.34
N THR A 189 -14.98 7.62 14.25
CA THR A 189 -15.11 7.79 15.69
C THR A 189 -14.14 8.85 16.21
N SER A 190 -12.85 8.74 15.84
CA SER A 190 -11.83 9.71 16.24
C SER A 190 -12.14 11.14 15.78
N MET A 191 -12.69 11.30 14.58
CA MET A 191 -13.10 12.62 14.07
C MET A 191 -14.32 13.20 14.81
N ALA A 192 -15.24 12.35 15.26
CA ALA A 192 -16.41 12.78 16.03
C ALA A 192 -16.00 13.28 17.43
N GLU A 193 -15.08 12.57 18.09
CA GLU A 193 -14.54 12.95 19.39
C GLU A 193 -13.73 14.26 19.34
N ALA A 194 -12.96 14.48 18.27
CA ALA A 194 -12.21 15.73 18.10
C ALA A 194 -13.06 16.97 17.79
N ALA A 195 -14.33 16.77 17.41
CA ALA A 195 -15.30 17.84 17.10
C ALA A 195 -16.23 18.20 18.28
N SER A 196 -16.15 17.42 19.37
CA SER A 196 -16.95 17.61 20.61
C SER A 196 -16.18 18.42 21.62
#